data_812f8698c26be72632992a9fd1da42e1
#
_entry.id   812f8698c26be72632992a9fd1da42e1
#
_cell.length_a   1.000
_cell.length_b   1.000
_cell.length_c   1.000
_cell.angle_alpha   90.00
_cell.angle_beta   90.00
_cell.angle_gamma   90.00
#
_symmetry.space_group_name_H-M   'P 1'
#
loop_
_entity.id
_entity.type
_entity.pdbx_description
1 polymer ?
#
loop_
_entity_poly.entity_id
_entity_poly.type
_entity_poly.pdbx_seq_one_letter_code
_entity_poly.pdbx_strand_id
1 'polypeptide(L)'
;MLISIIIYCIGLLGCALSQSYDVLMGFRMVHGFGSSVCEALPAQAVADVFFLHERGKALGWYTFALATGTLSATAASYMLSSGLSYNLFFWIEFALGCVLFLATLAFFEETMYLEKRQPPSPSSQRPIDTDSIKDEPQGTSECRESRLEESATVPPRKTYLEQCKIFGKMDPNTPVFMMMIRSFTYLIIPPVFRVCSTYGMFIGLAGLAFTATFPIIVAAPPYSWPIENTGLVAISAFIGYLLAAAPFSTVPDRVSAWLTRKNNNIHEAEYRLWCLAVVFFVSPAALILYGYCAGNHLHWFGLVFAVGMFQFGAFFYFTYTLAYAMDSYEARIPEMLIAMNIGKQSISFAFGYKVIDWVQAYGYIKVFAGIFCGALTINNLFVFVFLIFGKWSRRWLSTTALSKMHRESLD
;
A
#
# COMPACT_ATOMS: atom_id res chain seq x y z
N MET A 1 9.43 1.45 -14.04
CA MET A 1 8.52 2.58 -13.87
C MET A 1 8.19 3.28 -15.19
N LEU A 2 9.14 3.79 -15.97
CA LEU A 2 8.86 4.52 -17.22
C LEU A 2 8.05 3.72 -18.24
N ILE A 3 8.39 2.46 -18.48
CA ILE A 3 7.64 1.58 -19.40
C ILE A 3 6.19 1.42 -18.95
N SER A 4 5.95 1.28 -17.67
CA SER A 4 4.62 1.14 -17.09
C SER A 4 3.79 2.43 -17.30
N ILE A 5 4.39 3.63 -17.13
CA ILE A 5 3.71 4.90 -17.40
C ILE A 5 3.41 5.05 -18.90
N ILE A 6 4.28 4.58 -19.80
CA ILE A 6 4.01 4.59 -21.24
C ILE A 6 2.80 3.70 -21.55
N ILE A 7 2.75 2.47 -21.03
CA ILE A 7 1.60 1.57 -21.22
C ILE A 7 0.32 2.18 -20.66
N TYR A 8 0.40 2.83 -19.49
CA TYR A 8 -0.69 3.55 -18.87
C TYR A 8 -1.21 4.68 -19.80
N CYS A 9 -0.32 5.51 -20.34
CA CYS A 9 -0.69 6.58 -21.27
C CYS A 9 -1.30 6.04 -22.58
N ILE A 10 -0.78 4.94 -23.13
CA ILE A 10 -1.36 4.30 -24.32
C ILE A 10 -2.79 3.83 -24.02
N GLY A 11 -3.01 3.21 -22.84
CA GLY A 11 -4.34 2.81 -22.41
C GLY A 11 -5.32 3.98 -22.31
N LEU A 12 -4.89 5.11 -21.71
CA LEU A 12 -5.71 6.32 -21.60
C LEU A 12 -6.02 6.95 -22.96
N LEU A 13 -5.04 7.01 -23.85
CA LEU A 13 -5.23 7.52 -25.21
C LEU A 13 -6.26 6.68 -25.97
N GLY A 14 -6.18 5.35 -25.84
CA GLY A 14 -7.16 4.45 -26.42
C GLY A 14 -8.56 4.63 -25.83
N CYS A 15 -8.68 4.85 -24.52
CA CYS A 15 -9.96 5.18 -23.89
C CYS A 15 -10.52 6.52 -24.39
N ALA A 16 -9.67 7.55 -24.58
CA ALA A 16 -10.07 8.86 -25.07
C ALA A 16 -10.56 8.83 -26.52
N LEU A 17 -10.04 7.93 -27.33
CA LEU A 17 -10.42 7.74 -28.73
C LEU A 17 -11.53 6.72 -28.96
N SER A 18 -11.96 6.01 -27.89
CA SER A 18 -12.97 4.96 -27.99
C SER A 18 -14.34 5.51 -28.38
N GLN A 19 -14.99 4.84 -29.33
CA GLN A 19 -16.36 5.13 -29.77
C GLN A 19 -17.35 4.03 -29.42
N SER A 20 -16.87 2.88 -28.96
CA SER A 20 -17.70 1.74 -28.55
C SER A 20 -17.29 1.22 -27.19
N TYR A 21 -18.25 0.58 -26.50
CA TYR A 21 -18.03 0.00 -25.17
C TYR A 21 -16.93 -1.07 -25.18
N ASP A 22 -16.90 -1.95 -26.18
CA ASP A 22 -15.93 -3.06 -26.25
C ASP A 22 -14.49 -2.53 -26.42
N VAL A 23 -14.31 -1.50 -27.26
CA VAL A 23 -13.02 -0.83 -27.45
C VAL A 23 -12.59 -0.14 -26.16
N LEU A 24 -13.50 0.55 -25.48
CA LEU A 24 -13.24 1.20 -24.19
C LEU A 24 -12.77 0.17 -23.15
N MET A 25 -13.46 -0.97 -23.05
CA MET A 25 -13.09 -2.03 -22.11
C MET A 25 -11.71 -2.62 -22.42
N GLY A 26 -11.39 -2.84 -23.70
CA GLY A 26 -10.07 -3.32 -24.12
C GLY A 26 -8.95 -2.35 -23.69
N PHE A 27 -9.10 -1.07 -23.94
CA PHE A 27 -8.10 -0.08 -23.52
C PHE A 27 -8.06 0.16 -22.01
N ARG A 28 -9.17 -0.04 -21.30
CA ARG A 28 -9.21 -0.06 -19.83
C ARG A 28 -8.36 -1.20 -19.25
N MET A 29 -8.32 -2.37 -19.89
CA MET A 29 -7.41 -3.45 -19.47
C MET A 29 -5.95 -3.06 -19.66
N VAL A 30 -5.59 -2.44 -20.79
CA VAL A 30 -4.23 -1.93 -21.03
C VAL A 30 -3.85 -0.85 -20.02
N HIS A 31 -4.75 0.09 -19.75
CA HIS A 31 -4.58 1.12 -18.72
C HIS A 31 -4.37 0.50 -17.33
N GLY A 32 -5.19 -0.49 -16.95
CA GLY A 32 -5.07 -1.21 -15.68
C GLY A 32 -3.73 -1.95 -15.54
N PHE A 33 -3.24 -2.56 -16.62
CA PHE A 33 -1.92 -3.19 -16.65
C PHE A 33 -0.81 -2.17 -16.43
N GLY A 34 -0.86 -1.01 -17.09
CA GLY A 34 0.10 0.08 -16.90
C GLY A 34 0.08 0.65 -15.48
N SER A 35 -1.09 0.81 -14.86
CA SER A 35 -1.24 1.40 -13.53
C SER A 35 -0.85 0.45 -12.39
N SER A 36 -0.73 -0.86 -12.64
CA SER A 36 -0.46 -1.87 -11.60
C SER A 36 0.83 -1.61 -10.80
N VAL A 37 1.81 -0.96 -11.41
CA VAL A 37 3.12 -0.66 -10.82
C VAL A 37 3.07 0.53 -9.86
N CYS A 38 2.05 1.40 -9.97
CA CYS A 38 1.94 2.64 -9.19
C CYS A 38 1.77 2.42 -7.68
N GLU A 39 1.37 1.24 -7.25
CA GLU A 39 1.23 0.94 -5.81
C GLU A 39 2.46 0.24 -5.23
N ALA A 40 3.18 -0.55 -6.01
CA ALA A 40 4.31 -1.34 -5.52
C ALA A 40 5.61 -0.54 -5.53
N LEU A 41 5.93 0.15 -6.64
CA LEU A 41 7.22 0.83 -6.78
C LEU A 41 7.41 2.02 -5.83
N PRO A 42 6.43 2.93 -5.61
CA PRO A 42 6.63 4.01 -4.64
C PRO A 42 6.80 3.49 -3.22
N ALA A 43 6.07 2.45 -2.83
CA ALA A 43 6.23 1.81 -1.53
C ALA A 43 7.63 1.19 -1.37
N GLN A 44 8.14 0.56 -2.44
CA GLN A 44 9.53 0.06 -2.47
C GLN A 44 10.54 1.21 -2.37
N ALA A 45 10.37 2.30 -3.12
CA ALA A 45 11.25 3.47 -3.06
C ALA A 45 11.29 4.07 -1.64
N VAL A 46 10.16 4.11 -0.93
CA VAL A 46 10.12 4.53 0.47
C VAL A 46 10.96 3.58 1.35
N ALA A 47 10.88 2.27 1.12
CA ALA A 47 11.67 1.30 1.87
C ALA A 47 13.17 1.42 1.62
N ASP A 48 13.57 1.81 0.40
CA ASP A 48 14.98 1.93 0.00
C ASP A 48 15.62 3.24 0.48
N VAL A 49 14.84 4.35 0.52
CA VAL A 49 15.36 5.70 0.81
C VAL A 49 15.24 6.06 2.29
N PHE A 50 14.16 5.66 2.96
CA PHE A 50 13.88 6.08 4.33
C PHE A 50 14.32 5.05 5.38
N PHE A 51 14.87 5.56 6.50
CA PHE A 51 15.22 4.74 7.64
C PHE A 51 13.97 4.10 8.27
N LEU A 52 14.15 2.97 8.96
CA LEU A 52 13.08 2.20 9.60
C LEU A 52 12.17 3.05 10.51
N HIS A 53 12.74 4.01 11.23
CA HIS A 53 12.01 4.88 12.17
C HIS A 53 11.22 6.02 11.50
N GLU A 54 11.47 6.31 10.22
CA GLU A 54 10.77 7.35 9.43
C GLU A 54 9.84 6.76 8.37
N ARG A 55 9.97 5.45 8.11
CA ARG A 55 9.26 4.72 7.06
C ARG A 55 7.75 4.81 7.19
N GLY A 56 7.22 4.78 8.42
CA GLY A 56 5.78 4.92 8.68
C GLY A 56 5.25 6.29 8.29
N LYS A 57 5.98 7.37 8.59
CA LYS A 57 5.62 8.73 8.20
C LYS A 57 5.64 8.89 6.67
N ALA A 58 6.66 8.38 5.99
CA ALA A 58 6.78 8.44 4.54
C ALA A 58 5.67 7.65 3.83
N LEU A 59 5.34 6.45 4.34
CA LEU A 59 4.20 5.66 3.87
C LEU A 59 2.86 6.38 4.11
N GLY A 60 2.71 7.09 5.22
CA GLY A 60 1.53 7.91 5.50
C GLY A 60 1.34 9.01 4.45
N TRP A 61 2.39 9.71 4.05
CA TRP A 61 2.34 10.69 2.97
C TRP A 61 2.04 10.07 1.60
N TYR A 62 2.63 8.92 1.31
CA TYR A 62 2.34 8.17 0.09
C TYR A 62 0.86 7.76 0.00
N THR A 63 0.32 7.17 1.06
CA THR A 63 -1.09 6.76 1.08
C THR A 63 -2.04 7.95 1.08
N PHE A 64 -1.65 9.10 1.66
CA PHE A 64 -2.40 10.36 1.55
C PHE A 64 -2.44 10.85 0.09
N ALA A 65 -1.32 10.81 -0.62
CA ALA A 65 -1.27 11.16 -2.04
C ALA A 65 -2.19 10.25 -2.88
N LEU A 66 -2.24 8.94 -2.59
CA LEU A 66 -3.20 8.02 -3.22
C LEU A 66 -4.65 8.42 -2.95
N ALA A 67 -4.97 8.86 -1.72
CA ALA A 67 -6.32 9.29 -1.37
C ALA A 67 -6.75 10.57 -2.11
N THR A 68 -5.83 11.48 -2.47
CA THR A 68 -6.17 12.67 -3.27
C THR A 68 -6.72 12.30 -4.64
N GLY A 69 -6.29 11.17 -5.19
CA GLY A 69 -6.81 10.65 -6.46
C GLY A 69 -8.32 10.38 -6.45
N THR A 70 -8.92 10.11 -5.29
CA THR A 70 -10.37 9.89 -5.19
C THR A 70 -11.18 11.14 -5.55
N LEU A 71 -10.60 12.34 -5.42
CA LEU A 71 -11.26 13.60 -5.80
C LEU A 71 -11.50 13.72 -7.31
N SER A 72 -10.79 12.96 -8.14
CA SER A 72 -11.02 12.92 -9.59
C SER A 72 -12.43 12.46 -9.94
N ALA A 73 -13.03 11.60 -9.10
CA ALA A 73 -14.42 11.15 -9.27
C ALA A 73 -15.42 12.31 -9.19
N THR A 74 -15.18 13.29 -8.31
CA THR A 74 -16.01 14.51 -8.23
C THR A 74 -15.90 15.34 -9.50
N ALA A 75 -14.67 15.55 -9.98
CA ALA A 75 -14.44 16.30 -11.22
C ALA A 75 -15.12 15.61 -12.42
N ALA A 76 -14.98 14.29 -12.54
CA ALA A 76 -15.63 13.50 -13.60
C ALA A 76 -17.17 13.64 -13.57
N SER A 77 -17.76 13.61 -12.40
CA SER A 77 -19.22 13.73 -12.21
C SER A 77 -19.73 15.08 -12.72
N TYR A 78 -19.07 16.18 -12.36
CA TYR A 78 -19.46 17.53 -12.85
C TYR A 78 -19.17 17.75 -14.33
N MET A 79 -18.10 17.18 -14.87
CA MET A 79 -17.82 17.25 -16.31
C MET A 79 -18.92 16.58 -17.15
N LEU A 80 -19.35 15.38 -16.72
CA LEU A 80 -20.43 14.65 -17.39
C LEU A 80 -21.75 15.41 -17.34
N SER A 81 -22.07 16.04 -16.21
CA SER A 81 -23.31 16.80 -16.06
C SER A 81 -23.35 18.09 -16.88
N SER A 82 -22.19 18.70 -17.10
CA SER A 82 -22.05 19.88 -17.96
C SER A 82 -22.25 19.58 -19.46
N GLY A 83 -22.62 18.34 -19.82
CA GLY A 83 -22.78 17.89 -21.20
C GLY A 83 -21.47 17.66 -21.93
N LEU A 84 -20.34 17.68 -21.23
CA LEU A 84 -19.06 17.37 -21.81
C LEU A 84 -18.92 15.87 -22.06
N SER A 85 -18.27 15.51 -23.15
CA SER A 85 -18.03 14.09 -23.47
C SER A 85 -17.17 13.40 -22.40
N TYR A 86 -17.49 12.14 -22.09
CA TYR A 86 -16.63 11.30 -21.22
C TYR A 86 -15.20 11.16 -21.77
N ASN A 87 -15.01 11.32 -23.07
CA ASN A 87 -13.69 11.28 -23.70
C ASN A 87 -12.79 12.41 -23.19
N LEU A 88 -13.36 13.59 -22.89
CA LEU A 88 -12.59 14.73 -22.39
C LEU A 88 -11.94 14.41 -21.04
N PHE A 89 -12.61 13.63 -20.17
CA PHE A 89 -12.02 13.17 -18.92
C PHE A 89 -10.75 12.34 -19.15
N PHE A 90 -10.79 11.40 -20.10
CA PHE A 90 -9.61 10.60 -20.45
C PHE A 90 -8.50 11.43 -21.10
N TRP A 91 -8.83 12.48 -21.86
CA TRP A 91 -7.83 13.41 -22.41
C TRP A 91 -7.10 14.18 -21.30
N ILE A 92 -7.81 14.60 -20.26
CA ILE A 92 -7.21 15.27 -19.10
C ILE A 92 -6.32 14.29 -18.32
N GLU A 93 -6.79 13.07 -18.08
CA GLU A 93 -5.97 12.04 -17.43
C GLU A 93 -4.72 11.71 -18.26
N PHE A 94 -4.84 11.64 -19.57
CA PHE A 94 -3.71 11.44 -20.47
C PHE A 94 -2.70 12.58 -20.38
N ALA A 95 -3.14 13.82 -20.39
CA ALA A 95 -2.27 14.98 -20.23
C ALA A 95 -1.51 14.96 -18.90
N LEU A 96 -2.21 14.64 -17.80
CA LEU A 96 -1.59 14.47 -16.49
C LEU A 96 -0.60 13.29 -16.48
N GLY A 97 -0.92 12.19 -17.17
CA GLY A 97 -0.02 11.05 -17.35
C GLY A 97 1.27 11.43 -18.08
N CYS A 98 1.18 12.26 -19.11
CA CYS A 98 2.35 12.79 -19.82
C CYS A 98 3.20 13.70 -18.91
N VAL A 99 2.59 14.56 -18.11
CA VAL A 99 3.30 15.39 -17.13
C VAL A 99 4.00 14.49 -16.09
N LEU A 100 3.32 13.45 -15.60
CA LEU A 100 3.91 12.48 -14.67
C LEU A 100 5.10 11.74 -15.31
N PHE A 101 5.00 11.36 -16.57
CA PHE A 101 6.10 10.74 -17.31
C PHE A 101 7.34 11.65 -17.38
N LEU A 102 7.14 12.91 -17.75
CA LEU A 102 8.22 13.90 -17.81
C LEU A 102 8.82 14.18 -16.41
N ALA A 103 7.98 14.32 -15.41
CA ALA A 103 8.43 14.51 -14.03
C ALA A 103 9.23 13.31 -13.52
N THR A 104 8.78 12.09 -13.80
CA THR A 104 9.49 10.87 -13.42
C THR A 104 10.84 10.78 -14.13
N LEU A 105 10.90 11.13 -15.40
CA LEU A 105 12.12 11.11 -16.17
C LEU A 105 13.14 12.16 -15.67
N ALA A 106 12.66 13.33 -15.20
CA ALA A 106 13.50 14.42 -14.75
C ALA A 106 13.96 14.28 -13.29
N PHE A 107 13.10 13.75 -12.39
CA PHE A 107 13.32 13.81 -10.94
C PHE A 107 13.50 12.45 -10.26
N PHE A 108 13.15 11.34 -10.92
CA PHE A 108 13.24 10.04 -10.28
C PHE A 108 14.61 9.40 -10.55
N GLU A 109 15.44 9.35 -9.50
CA GLU A 109 16.75 8.73 -9.51
C GLU A 109 16.66 7.22 -9.29
N GLU A 110 17.67 6.47 -9.74
CA GLU A 110 17.80 5.03 -9.47
C GLU A 110 18.06 4.79 -7.98
N THR A 111 17.12 4.16 -7.29
CA THR A 111 17.20 3.88 -5.85
C THR A 111 17.88 2.56 -5.51
N MET A 112 18.20 1.73 -6.52
CA MET A 112 18.79 0.42 -6.32
C MET A 112 20.31 0.52 -6.11
N TYR A 113 20.77 0.22 -4.90
CA TYR A 113 22.18 0.11 -4.55
C TYR A 113 22.60 -1.36 -4.51
N LEU A 114 23.32 -1.82 -5.53
CA LEU A 114 23.83 -3.20 -5.60
C LEU A 114 24.90 -3.49 -4.52
N GLU A 115 25.62 -2.46 -4.07
CA GLU A 115 26.69 -2.58 -3.07
C GLU A 115 26.18 -2.93 -1.66
N LYS A 116 24.91 -2.68 -1.33
CA LYS A 116 24.31 -3.08 -0.04
C LYS A 116 24.23 -4.60 0.16
N ARG A 117 24.47 -5.39 -0.88
CA ARG A 117 24.37 -6.86 -0.85
C ARG A 117 25.69 -7.58 -0.62
N GLN A 118 26.79 -6.86 -0.51
CA GLN A 118 28.06 -7.53 -0.13
C GLN A 118 28.01 -7.76 1.39
N PRO A 119 28.03 -9.02 1.84
CA PRO A 119 28.22 -9.32 3.25
C PRO A 119 29.57 -8.73 3.69
N PRO A 120 29.71 -8.23 4.91
CA PRO A 120 31.00 -7.77 5.42
C PRO A 120 32.02 -8.90 5.23
N SER A 121 33.11 -8.60 4.57
CA SER A 121 34.14 -9.60 4.25
C SER A 121 34.59 -10.34 5.52
N PRO A 122 34.76 -11.67 5.50
CA PRO A 122 35.13 -12.45 6.68
C PRO A 122 36.39 -11.96 7.39
N SER A 123 37.22 -11.14 6.70
CA SER A 123 38.42 -10.50 7.26
C SER A 123 38.14 -9.45 8.35
N SER A 124 36.93 -8.95 8.49
CA SER A 124 36.59 -8.00 9.55
C SER A 124 36.05 -8.65 10.84
N GLN A 125 35.83 -9.98 10.82
CA GLN A 125 35.51 -10.77 12.00
C GLN A 125 36.72 -11.50 12.54
N ARG A 126 37.81 -10.77 12.86
CA ARG A 126 38.80 -11.38 13.75
C ARG A 126 38.15 -11.50 15.13
N PRO A 127 38.24 -12.71 15.77
CA PRO A 127 37.84 -12.86 17.16
C PRO A 127 38.58 -11.80 17.97
N ILE A 128 37.89 -11.07 18.80
CA ILE A 128 38.52 -10.24 19.82
C ILE A 128 39.11 -11.24 20.81
N ASP A 129 40.38 -11.56 20.70
CA ASP A 129 41.07 -12.30 21.72
C ASP A 129 41.04 -11.51 23.02
N THR A 130 40.22 -11.99 23.93
CA THR A 130 39.91 -11.35 25.22
C THR A 130 41.12 -11.41 26.19
N ASP A 131 42.17 -12.09 25.82
CA ASP A 131 43.35 -12.31 26.69
C ASP A 131 44.46 -11.26 26.55
N SER A 132 44.35 -10.30 25.61
CA SER A 132 45.38 -9.28 25.38
C SER A 132 45.07 -7.87 25.92
N ILE A 133 44.09 -7.73 26.80
CA ILE A 133 43.71 -6.46 27.42
C ILE A 133 44.42 -6.29 28.80
N LYS A 134 45.70 -6.58 28.85
CA LYS A 134 46.59 -6.12 29.95
C LYS A 134 47.87 -5.64 29.30
N ASP A 135 48.13 -4.32 29.51
CA ASP A 135 49.37 -3.62 29.19
C ASP A 135 49.48 -3.04 27.74
N GLU A 136 48.78 -1.95 27.45
CA GLU A 136 49.27 -0.96 26.50
C GLU A 136 49.02 0.49 27.00
N PRO A 137 50.01 1.39 26.88
CA PRO A 137 49.97 2.75 27.39
C PRO A 137 49.06 3.66 26.53
N GLN A 138 48.46 4.63 27.17
CA GLN A 138 47.65 5.72 26.63
C GLN A 138 48.42 6.48 25.53
N GLY A 139 48.11 6.15 24.25
CA GLY A 139 48.75 6.88 23.15
C GLY A 139 48.32 6.43 21.75
N THR A 140 47.05 6.10 21.50
CA THR A 140 46.64 5.71 20.14
C THR A 140 45.14 5.92 19.86
N SER A 141 44.54 7.02 20.29
CA SER A 141 43.22 7.42 19.81
C SER A 141 43.23 7.78 18.30
N GLU A 142 44.29 8.40 17.82
CA GLU A 142 44.44 8.79 16.40
C GLU A 142 44.61 7.59 15.45
N CYS A 143 45.21 6.48 15.90
CA CYS A 143 45.39 5.28 15.06
C CYS A 143 44.11 4.45 14.93
N ARG A 144 43.14 4.65 15.82
CA ARG A 144 41.83 3.98 15.78
C ARG A 144 40.83 4.75 14.92
N GLU A 145 40.89 6.09 14.92
CA GLU A 145 40.12 6.95 14.04
C GLU A 145 40.58 6.83 12.57
N SER A 146 41.87 6.84 12.30
CA SER A 146 42.37 6.65 10.93
C SER A 146 42.05 5.26 10.35
N ARG A 147 41.92 4.20 11.16
CA ARG A 147 41.50 2.86 10.73
C ARG A 147 40.01 2.75 10.50
N LEU A 148 39.18 3.54 11.17
CA LEU A 148 37.77 3.64 10.93
C LEU A 148 37.45 4.48 9.69
N GLU A 149 38.27 5.48 9.38
CA GLU A 149 38.15 6.29 8.17
C GLU A 149 38.60 5.54 6.91
N GLU A 150 39.60 4.68 6.98
CA GLU A 150 40.09 3.89 5.85
C GLU A 150 39.13 2.76 5.43
N SER A 151 38.18 2.36 6.32
CA SER A 151 37.19 1.34 6.04
C SER A 151 35.89 1.91 5.44
N ALA A 152 35.71 3.23 5.43
CA ALA A 152 34.56 3.90 4.90
C ALA A 152 34.88 4.74 3.67
N THR A 153 35.43 4.12 2.62
CA THR A 153 35.44 4.75 1.30
C THR A 153 34.01 4.90 0.83
N VAL A 154 33.42 6.08 1.15
CA VAL A 154 32.13 6.47 0.59
C VAL A 154 32.27 6.46 -0.92
N PRO A 155 31.50 5.65 -1.65
CA PRO A 155 31.61 5.60 -3.11
C PRO A 155 31.39 7.02 -3.69
N PRO A 156 32.17 7.41 -4.73
CA PRO A 156 32.07 8.74 -5.30
C PRO A 156 30.62 8.99 -5.76
N ARG A 157 30.09 10.20 -5.47
CA ARG A 157 28.74 10.58 -5.88
C ARG A 157 28.63 10.46 -7.40
N LYS A 158 27.66 9.67 -7.85
CA LYS A 158 27.34 9.55 -9.28
C LYS A 158 26.94 10.91 -9.84
N THR A 159 27.35 11.21 -11.06
CA THR A 159 26.92 12.42 -11.78
C THR A 159 25.42 12.33 -12.05
N TYR A 160 24.70 13.47 -12.04
CA TYR A 160 23.23 13.52 -12.29
C TYR A 160 22.80 12.74 -13.56
N LEU A 161 23.58 12.85 -14.65
CA LEU A 161 23.35 12.10 -15.89
C LEU A 161 23.55 10.57 -15.75
N GLU A 162 24.35 10.15 -14.80
CA GLU A 162 24.54 8.71 -14.49
C GLU A 162 23.42 8.18 -13.59
N GLN A 163 22.83 9.03 -12.76
CA GLN A 163 21.67 8.70 -11.90
C GLN A 163 20.38 8.59 -12.72
N CYS A 164 20.22 9.39 -13.77
CA CYS A 164 19.05 9.39 -14.65
C CYS A 164 19.13 8.36 -15.79
N LYS A 165 20.05 7.39 -15.76
CA LYS A 165 20.10 6.32 -16.77
C LYS A 165 18.81 5.50 -16.76
N ILE A 166 18.15 5.41 -17.92
CA ILE A 166 16.89 4.69 -18.12
C ILE A 166 17.03 3.18 -17.84
N PHE A 167 18.22 2.62 -18.09
CA PHE A 167 18.55 1.23 -17.79
C PHE A 167 19.61 1.17 -16.71
N GLY A 168 19.21 0.79 -15.49
CA GLY A 168 20.14 0.44 -14.41
C GLY A 168 20.90 -0.87 -14.71
N LYS A 169 21.93 -1.17 -13.90
CA LYS A 169 22.60 -2.48 -13.98
C LYS A 169 21.62 -3.57 -13.55
N MET A 170 21.21 -4.41 -14.49
CA MET A 170 20.44 -5.62 -14.17
C MET A 170 21.36 -6.60 -13.45
N ASP A 171 20.91 -7.12 -12.32
CA ASP A 171 21.59 -8.22 -11.64
C ASP A 171 21.34 -9.52 -12.44
N PRO A 172 22.39 -10.11 -13.06
CA PRO A 172 22.23 -11.31 -13.88
C PRO A 172 21.76 -12.53 -13.10
N ASN A 173 21.86 -12.49 -11.76
CA ASN A 173 21.51 -13.61 -10.88
C ASN A 173 20.04 -13.61 -10.45
N THR A 174 19.24 -12.63 -10.88
CA THR A 174 17.80 -12.58 -10.53
C THR A 174 16.93 -12.96 -11.74
N PRO A 175 16.57 -14.22 -11.93
CA PRO A 175 15.69 -14.62 -13.02
C PRO A 175 14.27 -14.09 -12.77
N VAL A 176 13.76 -13.25 -13.68
CA VAL A 176 12.42 -12.62 -13.58
C VAL A 176 11.30 -13.65 -13.40
N PHE A 177 11.40 -14.78 -14.09
CA PHE A 177 10.42 -15.87 -13.98
C PHE A 177 10.38 -16.49 -12.58
N MET A 178 11.56 -16.65 -11.94
CA MET A 178 11.63 -17.14 -10.56
C MET A 178 11.04 -16.13 -9.56
N MET A 179 11.22 -14.83 -9.80
CA MET A 179 10.58 -13.78 -8.97
C MET A 179 9.05 -13.87 -9.06
N MET A 180 8.49 -14.12 -10.24
CA MET A 180 7.04 -14.29 -10.38
C MET A 180 6.54 -15.50 -9.59
N ILE A 181 7.19 -16.66 -9.70
CA ILE A 181 6.80 -17.87 -8.95
C ILE A 181 6.89 -17.62 -7.45
N ARG A 182 7.98 -16.99 -6.99
CA ARG A 182 8.16 -16.64 -5.58
C ARG A 182 7.08 -15.68 -5.07
N SER A 183 6.68 -14.70 -5.86
CA SER A 183 5.58 -13.80 -5.48
C SER A 183 4.29 -14.56 -5.20
N PHE A 184 3.94 -15.59 -6.00
CA PHE A 184 2.79 -16.43 -5.70
C PHE A 184 2.95 -17.26 -4.43
N THR A 185 4.17 -17.74 -4.12
CA THR A 185 4.41 -18.48 -2.88
C THR A 185 4.30 -17.62 -1.63
N TYR A 186 4.54 -16.30 -1.73
CA TYR A 186 4.29 -15.36 -0.63
C TYR A 186 2.82 -15.30 -0.21
N LEU A 187 1.85 -15.56 -1.09
CA LEU A 187 0.43 -15.62 -0.73
C LEU A 187 0.10 -16.73 0.27
N ILE A 188 0.90 -17.80 0.31
CA ILE A 188 0.71 -18.93 1.24
C ILE A 188 1.24 -18.56 2.64
N ILE A 189 2.08 -17.56 2.75
CA ILE A 189 2.69 -17.12 4.00
C ILE A 189 1.64 -16.41 4.86
N PRO A 190 1.30 -16.91 6.08
CA PRO A 190 0.18 -16.40 6.86
C PRO A 190 0.21 -14.89 7.14
N PRO A 191 1.32 -14.24 7.54
CA PRO A 191 1.37 -12.79 7.69
C PRO A 191 1.06 -12.02 6.40
N VAL A 192 1.58 -12.47 5.25
CA VAL A 192 1.34 -11.83 3.95
C VAL A 192 -0.11 -12.03 3.51
N PHE A 193 -0.62 -13.27 3.60
CA PHE A 193 -2.03 -13.58 3.31
C PHE A 193 -2.98 -12.71 4.14
N ARG A 194 -2.66 -12.50 5.41
CA ARG A 194 -3.44 -11.63 6.27
C ARG A 194 -3.45 -10.18 5.80
N VAL A 195 -2.28 -9.65 5.40
CA VAL A 195 -2.19 -8.29 4.86
C VAL A 195 -3.03 -8.19 3.58
N CYS A 196 -2.91 -9.17 2.67
CA CYS A 196 -3.72 -9.27 1.45
C CYS A 196 -5.22 -9.29 1.75
N SER A 197 -5.66 -10.10 2.75
CA SER A 197 -7.07 -10.20 3.13
C SER A 197 -7.59 -8.89 3.70
N THR A 198 -6.82 -8.23 4.57
CA THR A 198 -7.21 -6.95 5.17
C THR A 198 -7.36 -5.87 4.10
N TYR A 199 -6.38 -5.73 3.21
CA TYR A 199 -6.46 -4.79 2.10
C TYR A 199 -7.60 -5.11 1.14
N GLY A 200 -7.72 -6.38 0.73
CA GLY A 200 -8.72 -6.82 -0.23
C GLY A 200 -10.14 -6.67 0.30
N MET A 201 -10.38 -7.04 1.56
CA MET A 201 -11.68 -6.83 2.20
C MET A 201 -11.99 -5.34 2.33
N PHE A 202 -11.02 -4.54 2.76
CA PHE A 202 -11.26 -3.11 2.93
C PHE A 202 -11.61 -2.43 1.62
N ILE A 203 -10.86 -2.68 0.54
CA ILE A 203 -11.14 -2.13 -0.78
C ILE A 203 -12.45 -2.70 -1.35
N GLY A 204 -12.66 -4.01 -1.27
CA GLY A 204 -13.81 -4.69 -1.85
C GLY A 204 -15.12 -4.37 -1.14
N LEU A 205 -15.13 -4.47 0.22
CA LEU A 205 -16.35 -4.27 1.00
C LEU A 205 -16.80 -2.81 1.07
N ALA A 206 -15.88 -1.87 0.97
CA ALA A 206 -16.23 -0.48 1.10
C ALA A 206 -15.93 0.35 -0.13
N GLY A 207 -14.69 0.32 -0.62
CA GLY A 207 -14.32 1.13 -1.79
C GLY A 207 -15.23 0.81 -2.97
N LEU A 208 -15.27 -0.44 -3.39
CA LEU A 208 -16.09 -0.86 -4.54
C LEU A 208 -17.60 -0.90 -4.21
N ALA A 209 -17.97 -1.39 -3.01
CA ALA A 209 -19.38 -1.48 -2.63
C ALA A 209 -20.03 -0.10 -2.50
N PHE A 210 -19.37 0.87 -1.87
CA PHE A 210 -19.89 2.24 -1.78
C PHE A 210 -19.94 2.92 -3.14
N THR A 211 -18.92 2.76 -3.97
CA THR A 211 -18.89 3.33 -5.32
C THR A 211 -20.01 2.76 -6.20
N ALA A 212 -20.32 1.47 -6.07
CA ALA A 212 -21.39 0.83 -6.83
C ALA A 212 -22.80 1.16 -6.32
N THR A 213 -23.00 1.24 -5.00
CA THR A 213 -24.34 1.37 -4.41
C THR A 213 -24.75 2.80 -4.13
N PHE A 214 -23.83 3.71 -3.79
CA PHE A 214 -24.17 5.08 -3.44
C PHE A 214 -24.90 5.83 -4.56
N PRO A 215 -24.45 5.83 -5.83
CA PRO A 215 -25.16 6.51 -6.91
C PRO A 215 -26.58 5.97 -7.11
N ILE A 216 -26.78 4.66 -6.95
CA ILE A 216 -28.08 4.01 -7.11
C ILE A 216 -29.04 4.48 -6.01
N ILE A 217 -28.55 4.55 -4.75
CA ILE A 217 -29.37 4.96 -3.61
C ILE A 217 -29.81 6.42 -3.72
N VAL A 218 -28.88 7.33 -4.03
CA VAL A 218 -29.18 8.77 -4.01
C VAL A 218 -29.93 9.25 -5.25
N ALA A 219 -29.84 8.53 -6.38
CA ALA A 219 -30.63 8.81 -7.58
C ALA A 219 -32.10 8.39 -7.42
N ALA A 220 -32.38 7.40 -6.56
CA ALA A 220 -33.74 6.91 -6.31
C ALA A 220 -34.47 7.80 -5.30
N PRO A 221 -35.83 7.82 -5.33
CA PRO A 221 -36.63 8.44 -4.26
C PRO A 221 -36.31 7.78 -2.90
N PRO A 222 -36.29 8.55 -1.80
CA PRO A 222 -36.73 9.94 -1.60
C PRO A 222 -35.68 11.01 -1.92
N TYR A 223 -34.43 10.65 -2.20
CA TYR A 223 -33.35 11.63 -2.35
C TYR A 223 -33.41 12.36 -3.69
N SER A 224 -33.61 11.60 -4.79
CA SER A 224 -33.72 12.13 -6.17
C SER A 224 -32.63 13.14 -6.52
N TRP A 225 -31.36 12.82 -6.15
CA TRP A 225 -30.24 13.70 -6.43
C TRP A 225 -29.94 13.73 -7.93
N PRO A 226 -29.58 14.90 -8.46
CA PRO A 226 -29.01 14.97 -9.80
C PRO A 226 -27.68 14.18 -9.85
N ILE A 227 -27.43 13.53 -10.98
CA ILE A 227 -26.25 12.63 -11.17
C ILE A 227 -24.94 13.34 -10.85
N GLU A 228 -24.86 14.64 -11.10
CA GLU A 228 -23.73 15.51 -10.82
C GLU A 228 -23.26 15.42 -9.36
N ASN A 229 -24.20 15.39 -8.44
CA ASN A 229 -23.93 15.42 -7.01
C ASN A 229 -23.50 14.06 -6.45
N THR A 230 -23.60 12.99 -7.22
CA THR A 230 -23.15 11.65 -6.77
C THR A 230 -21.65 11.60 -6.51
N GLY A 231 -20.86 12.36 -7.27
CA GLY A 231 -19.42 12.47 -7.08
C GLY A 231 -18.97 13.20 -5.81
N LEU A 232 -19.87 13.99 -5.17
CA LEU A 232 -19.53 14.73 -3.93
C LEU A 232 -19.20 13.80 -2.76
N VAL A 233 -19.62 12.54 -2.81
CA VAL A 233 -19.25 11.55 -1.81
C VAL A 233 -17.73 11.35 -1.70
N ALA A 234 -16.99 11.58 -2.81
CA ALA A 234 -15.54 11.49 -2.81
C ALA A 234 -14.88 12.58 -1.94
N ILE A 235 -15.53 13.75 -1.78
CA ILE A 235 -15.06 14.80 -0.86
C ILE A 235 -15.14 14.32 0.58
N SER A 236 -16.25 13.65 0.95
CA SER A 236 -16.37 13.07 2.30
C SER A 236 -15.32 11.98 2.54
N ALA A 237 -15.09 11.14 1.55
CA ALA A 237 -14.04 10.12 1.59
C ALA A 237 -12.65 10.75 1.82
N PHE A 238 -12.33 11.81 1.08
CA PHE A 238 -11.08 12.54 1.21
C PHE A 238 -10.94 13.22 2.59
N ILE A 239 -11.99 13.90 3.07
CA ILE A 239 -11.99 14.53 4.39
C ILE A 239 -11.77 13.49 5.49
N GLY A 240 -12.46 12.35 5.43
CA GLY A 240 -12.26 11.25 6.38
C GLY A 240 -10.83 10.76 6.42
N TYR A 241 -10.23 10.56 5.24
CA TYR A 241 -8.84 10.14 5.13
C TYR A 241 -7.86 11.22 5.64
N LEU A 242 -8.09 12.49 5.34
CA LEU A 242 -7.28 13.62 5.80
C LEU A 242 -7.30 13.75 7.32
N LEU A 243 -8.47 13.60 7.94
CA LEU A 243 -8.63 13.63 9.41
C LEU A 243 -7.85 12.50 10.10
N ALA A 244 -7.63 11.38 9.43
CA ALA A 244 -6.76 10.32 9.92
C ALA A 244 -5.28 10.62 9.63
N ALA A 245 -4.95 11.01 8.40
CA ALA A 245 -3.57 11.16 7.96
C ALA A 245 -2.82 12.27 8.72
N ALA A 246 -3.43 13.43 8.91
CA ALA A 246 -2.78 14.58 9.53
C ALA A 246 -2.27 14.30 10.96
N PRO A 247 -3.09 13.79 11.91
CA PRO A 247 -2.62 13.55 13.27
C PRO A 247 -1.92 12.19 13.44
N PHE A 248 -2.30 11.15 12.68
CA PHE A 248 -1.88 9.77 12.96
C PHE A 248 -0.73 9.24 12.09
N SER A 249 -0.22 10.02 11.13
CA SER A 249 0.90 9.57 10.27
C SER A 249 2.17 9.23 11.05
N THR A 250 2.45 9.91 12.16
CA THR A 250 3.65 9.70 12.99
C THR A 250 3.42 8.78 14.18
N VAL A 251 2.17 8.40 14.47
CA VAL A 251 1.82 7.60 15.65
C VAL A 251 2.45 6.20 15.62
N PRO A 252 2.43 5.44 14.50
CA PRO A 252 3.00 4.10 14.49
C PRO A 252 4.50 4.10 14.76
N ASP A 253 5.22 5.11 14.27
CA ASP A 253 6.67 5.20 14.50
C ASP A 253 6.97 5.55 15.97
N ARG A 254 6.18 6.45 16.56
CA ARG A 254 6.32 6.81 17.99
C ARG A 254 5.97 5.64 18.91
N VAL A 255 4.88 4.93 18.63
CA VAL A 255 4.44 3.76 19.42
C VAL A 255 5.45 2.63 19.29
N SER A 256 5.93 2.37 18.08
CA SER A 256 6.95 1.36 17.83
C SER A 256 8.26 1.70 18.56
N ALA A 257 8.74 2.95 18.47
CA ALA A 257 9.94 3.40 19.17
C ALA A 257 9.79 3.31 20.71
N TRP A 258 8.63 3.68 21.25
CA TRP A 258 8.35 3.60 22.68
C TRP A 258 8.36 2.13 23.19
N LEU A 259 7.69 1.23 22.45
CA LEU A 259 7.66 -0.20 22.80
C LEU A 259 9.04 -0.85 22.64
N THR A 260 9.82 -0.48 21.61
CA THR A 260 11.19 -0.95 21.40
C THR A 260 12.09 -0.56 22.57
N ARG A 261 12.01 0.68 23.06
CA ARG A 261 12.76 1.12 24.24
C ARG A 261 12.37 0.33 25.50
N LYS A 262 11.09 -0.01 25.64
CA LYS A 262 10.58 -0.82 26.76
C LYS A 262 11.02 -2.28 26.66
N ASN A 263 11.28 -2.79 25.46
CA ASN A 263 11.69 -4.17 25.19
C ASN A 263 13.23 -4.29 24.96
N ASN A 264 14.03 -3.64 25.78
CA ASN A 264 15.50 -3.69 25.71
C ASN A 264 16.08 -3.35 24.32
N ASN A 265 15.49 -2.39 23.63
CA ASN A 265 15.84 -1.96 22.26
C ASN A 265 15.67 -3.05 21.17
N ILE A 266 14.90 -4.11 21.45
CA ILE A 266 14.56 -5.11 20.43
C ILE A 266 13.30 -4.66 19.71
N HIS A 267 13.42 -4.33 18.42
CA HIS A 267 12.29 -3.96 17.56
C HIS A 267 11.50 -5.18 17.12
N GLU A 268 10.16 -5.08 17.17
CA GLU A 268 9.24 -6.10 16.69
C GLU A 268 8.20 -5.47 15.76
N ALA A 269 8.01 -6.08 14.60
CA ALA A 269 7.06 -5.56 13.59
C ALA A 269 5.62 -5.48 14.14
N GLU A 270 5.27 -6.35 15.08
CA GLU A 270 3.94 -6.39 15.71
C GLU A 270 3.56 -5.12 16.48
N TYR A 271 4.54 -4.31 16.88
CA TYR A 271 4.24 -3.07 17.63
C TYR A 271 3.38 -2.08 16.84
N ARG A 272 3.46 -2.10 15.50
CA ARG A 272 2.63 -1.27 14.64
C ARG A 272 1.16 -1.71 14.62
N LEU A 273 0.88 -2.99 14.88
CA LEU A 273 -0.50 -3.52 14.85
C LEU A 273 -1.36 -3.02 16.02
N TRP A 274 -0.76 -2.59 17.13
CA TRP A 274 -1.51 -2.03 18.26
C TRP A 274 -2.29 -0.77 17.87
N CYS A 275 -1.76 -0.01 16.92
CA CYS A 275 -2.42 1.21 16.45
C CYS A 275 -3.71 0.92 15.65
N LEU A 276 -3.95 -0.32 15.21
CA LEU A 276 -5.20 -0.72 14.55
C LEU A 276 -6.39 -0.86 15.51
N ALA A 277 -6.17 -0.80 16.84
CA ALA A 277 -7.24 -0.95 17.83
C ALA A 277 -8.36 0.10 17.66
N VAL A 278 -8.02 1.34 17.28
CA VAL A 278 -8.99 2.41 17.03
C VAL A 278 -9.96 2.03 15.91
N VAL A 279 -9.43 1.45 14.85
CA VAL A 279 -10.18 1.17 13.63
C VAL A 279 -11.02 -0.08 13.75
N PHE A 280 -10.72 -0.93 14.72
CA PHE A 280 -11.49 -2.12 15.04
C PHE A 280 -12.97 -1.81 15.29
N PHE A 281 -13.26 -0.66 15.90
CA PHE A 281 -14.64 -0.23 16.18
C PHE A 281 -15.18 0.73 15.11
N VAL A 282 -14.35 1.64 14.61
CA VAL A 282 -14.78 2.71 13.70
C VAL A 282 -15.24 2.16 12.35
N SER A 283 -14.50 1.23 11.75
CA SER A 283 -14.83 0.74 10.41
C SER A 283 -16.09 -0.15 10.38
N PRO A 284 -16.31 -1.10 11.31
CA PRO A 284 -17.58 -1.84 11.39
C PRO A 284 -18.78 -0.91 11.66
N ALA A 285 -18.62 0.09 12.55
CA ALA A 285 -19.67 1.05 12.83
C ALA A 285 -20.06 1.87 11.59
N ALA A 286 -19.10 2.23 10.75
CA ALA A 286 -19.37 2.91 9.48
C ALA A 286 -20.20 2.04 8.52
N LEU A 287 -19.91 0.74 8.41
CA LEU A 287 -20.67 -0.20 7.58
C LEU A 287 -22.11 -0.38 8.10
N ILE A 288 -22.28 -0.48 9.42
CA ILE A 288 -23.60 -0.57 10.06
C ILE A 288 -24.39 0.71 9.78
N LEU A 289 -23.76 1.88 9.98
CA LEU A 289 -24.41 3.17 9.74
C LEU A 289 -24.86 3.31 8.28
N TYR A 290 -23.98 2.96 7.33
CA TYR A 290 -24.32 3.01 5.90
C TYR A 290 -25.47 2.09 5.55
N GLY A 291 -25.42 0.82 5.98
CA GLY A 291 -26.45 -0.16 5.71
C GLY A 291 -27.80 0.22 6.29
N TYR A 292 -27.81 0.77 7.52
CA TYR A 292 -29.02 1.20 8.20
C TYR A 292 -29.63 2.45 7.54
N CYS A 293 -28.80 3.45 7.18
CA CYS A 293 -29.27 4.65 6.48
C CYS A 293 -29.80 4.33 5.08
N ALA A 294 -29.11 3.43 4.35
CA ALA A 294 -29.54 3.01 3.02
C ALA A 294 -30.86 2.21 3.04
N GLY A 295 -30.97 1.28 4.00
CA GLY A 295 -32.13 0.39 4.07
C GLY A 295 -33.42 1.06 4.57
N ASN A 296 -33.30 2.07 5.44
CA ASN A 296 -34.45 2.81 5.99
C ASN A 296 -34.67 4.17 5.32
N HIS A 297 -33.95 4.48 4.24
CA HIS A 297 -34.03 5.77 3.53
C HIS A 297 -33.92 6.99 4.45
N LEU A 298 -32.99 6.94 5.42
CA LEU A 298 -32.76 8.04 6.36
C LEU A 298 -32.07 9.22 5.65
N HIS A 299 -31.83 10.30 6.41
CA HIS A 299 -31.21 11.50 5.86
C HIS A 299 -29.89 11.18 5.12
N TRP A 300 -29.69 11.74 3.94
CA TRP A 300 -28.51 11.52 3.08
C TRP A 300 -27.17 11.76 3.79
N PHE A 301 -27.13 12.68 4.76
CA PHE A 301 -25.93 12.98 5.52
C PHE A 301 -25.36 11.73 6.23
N GLY A 302 -26.22 10.83 6.71
CA GLY A 302 -25.79 9.57 7.32
C GLY A 302 -25.00 8.68 6.37
N LEU A 303 -25.41 8.61 5.09
CA LEU A 303 -24.68 7.86 4.06
C LEU A 303 -23.29 8.46 3.78
N VAL A 304 -23.25 9.78 3.58
CA VAL A 304 -22.01 10.52 3.30
C VAL A 304 -21.05 10.45 4.49
N PHE A 305 -21.56 10.63 5.71
CA PHE A 305 -20.78 10.52 6.94
C PHE A 305 -20.21 9.10 7.14
N ALA A 306 -20.98 8.07 6.85
CA ALA A 306 -20.52 6.69 6.93
C ALA A 306 -19.36 6.41 5.97
N VAL A 307 -19.40 6.94 4.75
CA VAL A 307 -18.29 6.82 3.79
C VAL A 307 -17.05 7.53 4.32
N GLY A 308 -17.15 8.75 4.84
CA GLY A 308 -16.04 9.49 5.44
C GLY A 308 -15.45 8.76 6.65
N MET A 309 -16.30 8.24 7.53
CA MET A 309 -15.90 7.46 8.71
C MET A 309 -15.18 6.17 8.32
N PHE A 310 -15.61 5.52 7.26
CA PHE A 310 -14.95 4.33 6.77
C PHE A 310 -13.57 4.67 6.16
N GLN A 311 -13.47 5.74 5.39
CA GLN A 311 -12.21 6.19 4.81
C GLN A 311 -11.21 6.71 5.87
N PHE A 312 -11.70 7.23 7.00
CA PHE A 312 -10.86 7.45 8.16
C PHE A 312 -10.15 6.16 8.60
N GLY A 313 -10.88 5.04 8.62
CA GLY A 313 -10.29 3.72 8.89
C GLY A 313 -9.32 3.25 7.83
N ALA A 314 -9.52 3.62 6.56
CA ALA A 314 -8.67 3.21 5.43
C ALA A 314 -7.21 3.60 5.64
N PHE A 315 -6.96 4.81 6.14
CA PHE A 315 -5.62 5.29 6.43
C PHE A 315 -4.84 4.32 7.33
N PHE A 316 -5.44 3.88 8.42
CA PHE A 316 -4.80 2.98 9.37
C PHE A 316 -4.51 1.61 8.76
N TYR A 317 -5.49 1.04 8.05
CA TYR A 317 -5.30 -0.25 7.40
C TYR A 317 -4.20 -0.19 6.34
N PHE A 318 -4.22 0.82 5.48
CA PHE A 318 -3.23 0.91 4.42
C PHE A 318 -1.84 1.22 4.95
N THR A 319 -1.69 2.23 5.80
CA THR A 319 -0.38 2.66 6.28
C THR A 319 0.24 1.64 7.23
N TYR A 320 -0.51 1.20 8.24
CA TYR A 320 0.07 0.39 9.32
C TYR A 320 0.25 -1.07 8.94
N THR A 321 -0.67 -1.61 8.13
CA THR A 321 -0.56 -2.99 7.66
C THR A 321 0.55 -3.12 6.63
N LEU A 322 0.72 -2.13 5.76
CA LEU A 322 1.83 -2.08 4.79
C LEU A 322 3.18 -1.97 5.51
N ALA A 323 3.28 -1.06 6.49
CA ALA A 323 4.49 -0.92 7.31
C ALA A 323 4.83 -2.22 8.06
N TYR A 324 3.82 -2.90 8.65
CA TYR A 324 4.00 -4.20 9.28
C TYR A 324 4.54 -5.26 8.31
N ALA A 325 4.01 -5.32 7.11
CA ALA A 325 4.45 -6.27 6.09
C ALA A 325 5.91 -6.03 5.69
N MET A 326 6.28 -4.77 5.47
CA MET A 326 7.64 -4.38 5.10
C MET A 326 8.65 -4.67 6.22
N ASP A 327 8.29 -4.39 7.48
CA ASP A 327 9.16 -4.68 8.62
C ASP A 327 9.30 -6.18 8.89
N SER A 328 8.32 -6.99 8.46
CA SER A 328 8.37 -8.45 8.63
C SER A 328 9.25 -9.17 7.60
N TYR A 329 9.43 -8.61 6.40
CA TYR A 329 10.11 -9.25 5.27
C TYR A 329 11.04 -8.28 4.53
N GLU A 330 12.02 -7.71 5.24
CA GLU A 330 12.93 -6.70 4.69
C GLU A 330 13.76 -7.19 3.49
N ALA A 331 14.13 -8.48 3.47
CA ALA A 331 15.02 -9.02 2.45
C ALA A 331 14.44 -9.01 1.02
N ARG A 332 13.09 -9.07 0.88
CA ARG A 332 12.44 -9.23 -0.43
C ARG A 332 11.11 -8.47 -0.53
N ILE A 333 11.14 -7.22 -0.14
CA ILE A 333 9.98 -6.32 -0.20
C ILE A 333 9.30 -6.29 -1.58
N PRO A 334 10.02 -6.25 -2.74
CA PRO A 334 9.36 -6.22 -4.05
C PRO A 334 8.46 -7.43 -4.33
N GLU A 335 8.96 -8.65 -4.06
CA GLU A 335 8.20 -9.88 -4.31
C GLU A 335 6.96 -9.95 -3.42
N MET A 336 7.08 -9.53 -2.17
CA MET A 336 5.98 -9.43 -1.23
C MET A 336 4.92 -8.41 -1.66
N LEU A 337 5.32 -7.22 -2.13
CA LEU A 337 4.40 -6.19 -2.60
C LEU A 337 3.62 -6.63 -3.84
N ILE A 338 4.24 -7.37 -4.76
CA ILE A 338 3.56 -7.98 -5.91
C ILE A 338 2.49 -8.98 -5.42
N ALA A 339 2.86 -9.87 -4.50
CA ALA A 339 1.93 -10.83 -3.90
C ALA A 339 0.74 -10.13 -3.23
N MET A 340 1.01 -9.08 -2.44
CA MET A 340 -0.03 -8.28 -1.79
C MET A 340 -0.99 -7.67 -2.81
N ASN A 341 -0.48 -7.12 -3.90
CA ASN A 341 -1.30 -6.50 -4.94
C ASN A 341 -2.18 -7.54 -5.64
N ILE A 342 -1.65 -8.70 -6.00
CA ILE A 342 -2.43 -9.79 -6.59
C ILE A 342 -3.52 -10.25 -5.62
N GLY A 343 -3.17 -10.53 -4.37
CA GLY A 343 -4.11 -11.02 -3.37
C GLY A 343 -5.23 -10.04 -3.06
N LYS A 344 -4.91 -8.76 -2.84
CA LYS A 344 -5.91 -7.73 -2.57
C LYS A 344 -6.88 -7.53 -3.73
N GLN A 345 -6.38 -7.47 -4.97
CA GLN A 345 -7.22 -7.27 -6.14
C GLN A 345 -8.14 -8.46 -6.40
N SER A 346 -7.65 -9.69 -6.20
CA SER A 346 -8.48 -10.90 -6.33
C SER A 346 -9.63 -10.91 -5.33
N ILE A 347 -9.38 -10.58 -4.06
CA ILE A 347 -10.41 -10.51 -3.03
C ILE A 347 -11.38 -9.35 -3.33
N SER A 348 -10.88 -8.17 -3.66
CA SER A 348 -11.69 -7.00 -3.98
C SER A 348 -12.61 -7.25 -5.18
N PHE A 349 -12.11 -7.90 -6.22
CA PHE A 349 -12.89 -8.28 -7.40
C PHE A 349 -14.03 -9.23 -7.03
N ALA A 350 -13.75 -10.26 -6.23
CA ALA A 350 -14.77 -11.23 -5.82
C ALA A 350 -15.93 -10.56 -5.07
N PHE A 351 -15.64 -9.66 -4.13
CA PHE A 351 -16.67 -8.92 -3.41
C PHE A 351 -17.37 -7.88 -4.31
N GLY A 352 -16.63 -7.09 -5.08
CA GLY A 352 -17.17 -6.07 -5.96
C GLY A 352 -18.12 -6.62 -7.02
N TYR A 353 -17.81 -7.80 -7.55
CA TYR A 353 -18.63 -8.47 -8.56
C TYR A 353 -20.01 -8.89 -8.01
N LYS A 354 -20.07 -9.29 -6.74
CA LYS A 354 -21.29 -9.84 -6.13
C LYS A 354 -22.11 -8.84 -5.30
N VAL A 355 -21.61 -7.64 -5.06
CA VAL A 355 -22.26 -6.69 -4.14
C VAL A 355 -23.69 -6.31 -4.58
N ILE A 356 -23.90 -6.06 -5.87
CA ILE A 356 -25.20 -5.65 -6.39
C ILE A 356 -26.21 -6.81 -6.29
N ASP A 357 -25.81 -8.02 -6.67
CA ASP A 357 -26.64 -9.23 -6.56
C ASP A 357 -27.06 -9.46 -5.10
N TRP A 358 -26.14 -9.32 -4.16
CA TRP A 358 -26.44 -9.50 -2.74
C TRP A 358 -27.37 -8.42 -2.20
N VAL A 359 -27.19 -7.16 -2.59
CA VAL A 359 -28.06 -6.07 -2.17
C VAL A 359 -29.47 -6.26 -2.70
N GLN A 360 -29.64 -6.71 -3.95
CA GLN A 360 -30.95 -7.02 -4.53
C GLN A 360 -31.64 -8.21 -3.84
N ALA A 361 -30.86 -9.25 -3.48
CA ALA A 361 -31.39 -10.47 -2.87
C ALA A 361 -31.75 -10.28 -1.37
N TYR A 362 -30.91 -9.59 -0.61
CA TYR A 362 -30.98 -9.54 0.85
C TYR A 362 -31.26 -8.16 1.43
N GLY A 363 -31.15 -7.09 0.63
CA GLY A 363 -31.32 -5.70 1.05
C GLY A 363 -30.05 -5.11 1.69
N TYR A 364 -30.01 -3.78 1.76
CA TYR A 364 -28.82 -3.03 2.23
C TYR A 364 -28.41 -3.36 3.67
N ILE A 365 -29.37 -3.47 4.60
CA ILE A 365 -29.06 -3.71 6.02
C ILE A 365 -28.35 -5.04 6.20
N LYS A 366 -28.90 -6.14 5.65
CA LYS A 366 -28.31 -7.47 5.82
C LYS A 366 -26.93 -7.59 5.15
N VAL A 367 -26.73 -6.92 4.01
CA VAL A 367 -25.45 -6.96 3.31
C VAL A 367 -24.40 -6.15 4.02
N PHE A 368 -24.64 -4.87 4.31
CA PHE A 368 -23.63 -4.00 4.89
C PHE A 368 -23.43 -4.24 6.40
N ALA A 369 -24.51 -4.26 7.19
CA ALA A 369 -24.41 -4.48 8.64
C ALA A 369 -24.25 -5.96 9.02
N GLY A 370 -24.69 -6.90 8.18
CA GLY A 370 -24.53 -8.33 8.43
C GLY A 370 -23.26 -8.89 7.78
N ILE A 371 -23.29 -9.08 6.46
CA ILE A 371 -22.24 -9.80 5.74
C ILE A 371 -20.91 -9.03 5.78
N PHE A 372 -20.91 -7.75 5.39
CA PHE A 372 -19.67 -6.98 5.26
C PHE A 372 -19.09 -6.61 6.62
N CYS A 373 -19.91 -6.17 7.56
CA CYS A 373 -19.48 -5.89 8.92
C CYS A 373 -18.98 -7.17 9.60
N GLY A 374 -19.66 -8.31 9.43
CA GLY A 374 -19.23 -9.61 9.95
C GLY A 374 -17.88 -10.05 9.38
N ALA A 375 -17.71 -10.00 8.06
CA ALA A 375 -16.45 -10.35 7.40
C ALA A 375 -15.29 -9.47 7.87
N LEU A 376 -15.51 -8.15 7.94
CA LEU A 376 -14.49 -7.21 8.43
C LEU A 376 -14.14 -7.43 9.90
N THR A 377 -15.12 -7.70 10.75
CA THR A 377 -14.91 -7.97 12.17
C THR A 377 -14.13 -9.27 12.38
N ILE A 378 -14.46 -10.34 11.65
CA ILE A 378 -13.70 -11.59 11.67
C ILE A 378 -12.24 -11.33 11.23
N ASN A 379 -12.03 -10.63 10.12
CA ASN A 379 -10.69 -10.28 9.69
C ASN A 379 -9.93 -9.46 10.73
N ASN A 380 -10.59 -8.52 11.40
CA ASN A 380 -9.99 -7.73 12.47
C ASN A 380 -9.64 -8.57 13.70
N LEU A 381 -10.43 -9.57 14.05
CA LEU A 381 -10.11 -10.49 15.15
C LEU A 381 -8.82 -11.27 14.87
N PHE A 382 -8.54 -11.62 13.63
CA PHE A 382 -7.24 -12.22 13.27
C PHE A 382 -6.04 -11.30 13.55
N VAL A 383 -6.22 -9.97 13.67
CA VAL A 383 -5.14 -9.04 14.12
C VAL A 383 -4.65 -9.46 15.49
N PHE A 384 -5.57 -9.71 16.43
CA PHE A 384 -5.22 -10.11 17.79
C PHE A 384 -4.52 -11.47 17.84
N VAL A 385 -4.96 -12.41 16.99
CA VAL A 385 -4.27 -13.70 16.84
C VAL A 385 -2.82 -13.48 16.40
N PHE A 386 -2.56 -12.59 15.44
CA PHE A 386 -1.20 -12.31 15.01
C PHE A 386 -0.37 -11.51 16.02
N LEU A 387 -0.99 -10.66 16.85
CA LEU A 387 -0.30 -10.02 17.98
C LEU A 387 0.25 -11.03 18.98
N ILE A 388 -0.50 -12.12 19.22
CA ILE A 388 -0.11 -13.16 20.20
C ILE A 388 0.81 -14.19 19.54
N PHE A 389 0.44 -14.69 18.38
CA PHE A 389 1.11 -15.82 17.70
C PHE A 389 2.07 -15.41 16.58
N GLY A 390 2.19 -14.13 16.23
CA GLY A 390 2.99 -13.67 15.10
C GLY A 390 4.46 -14.06 15.19
N LYS A 391 5.08 -13.95 16.37
CA LYS A 391 6.46 -14.40 16.62
C LYS A 391 6.62 -15.90 16.42
N TRP A 392 5.70 -16.68 16.97
CA TRP A 392 5.72 -18.13 16.85
C TRP A 392 5.56 -18.56 15.38
N SER A 393 4.62 -17.95 14.67
CA SER A 393 4.39 -18.19 13.23
C SER A 393 5.64 -17.89 12.39
N ARG A 394 6.32 -16.77 12.61
CA ARG A 394 7.56 -16.43 11.90
C ARG A 394 8.71 -17.39 12.23
N ARG A 395 8.87 -17.78 13.49
CA ARG A 395 9.88 -18.78 13.91
C ARG A 395 9.60 -20.15 13.29
N TRP A 396 8.35 -20.60 13.31
CA TRP A 396 7.96 -21.84 12.67
C TRP A 396 8.18 -21.79 11.16
N LEU A 397 7.80 -20.68 10.52
CA LEU A 397 7.99 -20.50 9.09
C LEU A 397 9.47 -20.50 8.71
N SER A 398 10.36 -19.92 9.53
CA SER A 398 11.81 -19.88 9.26
C SER A 398 12.46 -21.27 9.17
N THR A 399 11.83 -22.30 9.74
CA THR A 399 12.27 -23.69 9.67
C THR A 399 11.72 -24.47 8.46
N THR A 400 10.76 -23.88 7.73
CA THR A 400 10.05 -24.55 6.63
C THR A 400 10.84 -24.43 5.32
N ALA A 401 10.70 -25.42 4.43
CA ALA A 401 11.32 -25.42 3.10
C ALA A 401 10.98 -24.16 2.28
N LEU A 402 9.79 -23.61 2.48
CA LEU A 402 9.33 -22.36 1.86
C LEU A 402 10.24 -21.17 2.24
N SER A 403 10.64 -21.07 3.50
CA SER A 403 11.57 -20.03 3.96
C SER A 403 12.99 -20.22 3.41
N LYS A 404 13.45 -21.47 3.28
CA LYS A 404 14.75 -21.78 2.67
C LYS A 404 14.78 -21.33 1.22
N MET A 405 13.72 -21.60 0.42
CA MET A 405 13.63 -21.14 -0.97
C MET A 405 13.71 -19.61 -1.11
N HIS A 406 13.26 -18.87 -0.10
CA HIS A 406 13.39 -17.42 -0.05
C HIS A 406 14.73 -16.93 0.52
N ARG A 407 15.49 -17.78 1.22
CA ARG A 407 16.78 -17.50 1.83
C ARG A 407 17.97 -17.87 0.93
N GLU A 408 17.92 -19.01 0.26
CA GLU A 408 19.00 -19.61 -0.53
C GLU A 408 19.46 -18.80 -1.76
N SER A 409 18.83 -17.70 -2.06
CA SER A 409 19.26 -16.79 -3.15
C SER A 409 19.98 -15.54 -2.62
N LEU A 410 20.32 -15.50 -1.33
CA LEU A 410 21.14 -14.45 -0.72
C LEU A 410 22.58 -14.90 -0.48
N ASP A 411 22.86 -16.20 -0.65
CA ASP A 411 24.18 -16.81 -0.71
C ASP A 411 24.58 -16.99 -2.18
#